data_e2292c7ceb304b26206f32a3c875830e
#
_entry.id   e2292c7ceb304b26206f32a3c875830e
#
_cell.length_a   1.000
_cell.length_b   1.000
_cell.length_c   1.000
_cell.angle_alpha   90.00
_cell.angle_beta   90.00
_cell.angle_gamma   90.00
#
_symmetry.space_group_name_H-M   'P 1'
#
loop_
_entity.id
_entity.type
_entity.pdbx_description
1 polymer ?
#
loop_
_entity_poly.entity_id
_entity_poly.type
_entity_poly.pdbx_seq_one_letter_code
_entity_poly.pdbx_strand_id
1 'polypeptide(L)'
;PMAWGKICEMYVHEKRMGMTYQSVGDKTLPHPTIDFWKGSPDFINPTKKIEAECKAYERKNFVHYADAILTEDTEVLKKECEEEYWQMVSNAIILGFKHIQPILFMPYFSELPDLALFAANLDDKEQWKYKFIFDAVESGNYASLPYLMDNGYYQNFISCVLEVPQADIDFLTERITEAGKLLIPYWTPTS
;
A
#
# COMPACT_ATOMS: atom_id res chain seq x y z
N PRO A 1 3.94 1.67 -14.44
CA PRO A 1 3.25 1.06 -13.26
C PRO A 1 3.75 1.64 -11.94
N MET A 2 5.07 1.60 -11.64
CA MET A 2 5.60 2.09 -10.34
C MET A 2 5.34 3.57 -10.07
N ALA A 3 5.53 4.45 -11.05
CA ALA A 3 5.27 5.88 -10.87
C ALA A 3 3.78 6.17 -10.60
N TRP A 4 2.87 5.43 -11.23
CA TRP A 4 1.45 5.53 -10.95
C TRP A 4 1.10 5.17 -9.51
N GLY A 5 1.59 4.01 -9.03
CA GLY A 5 1.38 3.60 -7.65
C GLY A 5 1.89 4.64 -6.66
N LYS A 6 3.12 5.13 -6.87
CA LYS A 6 3.73 6.12 -5.96
C LYS A 6 2.97 7.45 -5.89
N ILE A 7 2.53 8.00 -7.03
CA ILE A 7 1.76 9.25 -7.01
C ILE A 7 0.39 9.07 -6.35
N CYS A 8 -0.28 7.93 -6.59
CA CYS A 8 -1.54 7.62 -5.94
C CYS A 8 -1.38 7.46 -4.42
N GLU A 9 -0.33 6.78 -3.94
CA GLU A 9 0.01 6.66 -2.52
C GLU A 9 0.19 8.04 -1.87
N MET A 10 0.99 8.91 -2.47
CA MET A 10 1.22 10.28 -1.98
C MET A 10 -0.07 11.12 -1.97
N TYR A 11 -0.87 11.01 -3.02
CA TYR A 11 -2.17 11.69 -3.12
C TYR A 11 -3.15 11.20 -2.05
N VAL A 12 -3.24 9.89 -1.84
CA VAL A 12 -4.05 9.27 -0.79
C VAL A 12 -3.62 9.76 0.59
N HIS A 13 -2.32 9.78 0.88
CA HIS A 13 -1.82 10.28 2.16
C HIS A 13 -2.28 11.70 2.44
N GLU A 14 -2.11 12.61 1.46
CA GLU A 14 -2.44 14.01 1.65
C GLU A 14 -3.95 14.28 1.68
N LYS A 15 -4.72 13.61 0.82
CA LYS A 15 -6.13 13.93 0.61
C LYS A 15 -7.11 13.05 1.38
N ARG A 16 -6.72 11.86 1.84
CA ARG A 16 -7.64 10.85 2.39
C ARG A 16 -7.28 10.35 3.79
N MET A 17 -5.97 10.26 4.15
CA MET A 17 -5.56 9.59 5.39
C MET A 17 -5.62 10.48 6.65
N GLY A 18 -5.62 11.78 6.49
CA GLY A 18 -5.63 12.71 7.61
C GLY A 18 -4.32 12.73 8.42
N MET A 19 -4.23 13.68 9.37
CA MET A 19 -3.00 13.99 10.12
C MET A 19 -2.54 12.89 11.10
N THR A 20 -3.38 11.89 11.39
CA THR A 20 -3.03 10.80 12.33
C THR A 20 -2.20 9.69 11.69
N TYR A 21 -2.16 9.65 10.36
CA TYR A 21 -1.32 8.73 9.62
C TYR A 21 -0.02 9.40 9.20
N GLN A 22 1.07 8.66 9.36
CA GLN A 22 2.41 9.07 8.95
C GLN A 22 2.81 8.27 7.71
N SER A 23 3.27 8.96 6.67
CA SER A 23 3.89 8.31 5.51
C SER A 23 5.29 7.84 5.89
N VAL A 24 5.55 6.56 5.68
CA VAL A 24 6.85 5.93 5.97
C VAL A 24 7.36 5.06 4.82
N GLY A 25 6.67 5.04 3.70
CA GLY A 25 6.96 4.19 2.54
C GLY A 25 8.35 4.39 1.91
N ASP A 26 9.05 5.46 2.25
CA ASP A 26 10.45 5.68 1.84
C ASP A 26 11.47 5.06 2.81
N LYS A 27 11.00 4.44 3.91
CA LYS A 27 11.86 3.88 4.94
C LYS A 27 11.71 2.37 5.00
N THR A 28 12.84 1.69 5.05
CA THR A 28 12.87 0.27 5.39
C THR A 28 13.04 0.14 6.89
N LEU A 29 12.07 -0.44 7.57
CA LEU A 29 12.04 -0.63 9.02
C LEU A 29 12.53 -2.03 9.37
N PRO A 30 13.51 -2.17 10.28
CA PRO A 30 13.98 -3.47 10.73
C PRO A 30 13.04 -4.05 11.80
N HIS A 31 12.91 -5.38 11.85
CA HIS A 31 12.29 -6.06 12.96
C HIS A 31 13.10 -5.84 14.26
N PRO A 32 12.48 -5.61 15.43
CA PRO A 32 13.20 -5.25 16.66
C PRO A 32 14.25 -6.25 17.13
N THR A 33 14.10 -7.54 16.81
CA THR A 33 14.96 -8.62 17.31
C THR A 33 15.45 -9.59 16.23
N ILE A 34 14.99 -9.47 14.99
CA ILE A 34 15.35 -10.36 13.87
C ILE A 34 16.00 -9.52 12.77
N ASP A 35 17.32 -9.42 12.78
CA ASP A 35 18.10 -8.44 11.97
C ASP A 35 17.87 -8.55 10.46
N PHE A 36 17.59 -9.74 9.95
CA PHE A 36 17.36 -9.94 8.52
C PHE A 36 15.92 -9.67 8.09
N TRP A 37 14.99 -9.47 9.03
CA TRP A 37 13.59 -9.18 8.71
C TRP A 37 13.37 -7.67 8.65
N LYS A 38 12.99 -7.21 7.48
CA LYS A 38 12.74 -5.79 7.21
C LYS A 38 11.45 -5.64 6.40
N GLY A 39 10.77 -4.52 6.56
CA GLY A 39 9.56 -4.17 5.82
C GLY A 39 9.47 -2.68 5.55
N SER A 40 8.61 -2.31 4.62
CA SER A 40 8.39 -0.92 4.23
C SER A 40 6.88 -0.68 4.11
N PRO A 41 6.18 -0.47 5.24
CA PRO A 41 4.77 -0.08 5.20
C PRO A 41 4.62 1.29 4.54
N ASP A 42 3.51 1.52 3.83
CA ASP A 42 3.25 2.83 3.22
C ASP A 42 2.89 3.87 4.28
N PHE A 43 1.98 3.51 5.19
CA PHE A 43 1.53 4.41 6.26
C PHE A 43 1.43 3.69 7.60
N ILE A 44 1.56 4.47 8.67
CA ILE A 44 1.33 4.00 10.03
C ILE A 44 0.44 4.97 10.81
N ASN A 45 -0.46 4.43 11.61
CA ASN A 45 -1.16 5.19 12.65
C ASN A 45 -0.62 4.74 14.02
N PRO A 46 0.36 5.45 14.60
CA PRO A 46 1.02 5.01 15.82
C PRO A 46 0.09 5.05 17.06
N THR A 47 -0.90 5.94 17.05
CA THR A 47 -1.87 6.08 18.15
C THR A 47 -2.82 4.89 18.21
N LYS A 48 -3.35 4.48 17.05
CA LYS A 48 -4.26 3.33 16.92
C LYS A 48 -3.52 2.01 16.72
N LYS A 49 -2.20 2.05 16.50
CA LYS A 49 -1.36 0.89 16.17
C LYS A 49 -1.86 0.14 14.94
N ILE A 50 -2.08 0.89 13.87
CA ILE A 50 -2.51 0.37 12.57
C ILE A 50 -1.36 0.53 11.58
N GLU A 51 -1.05 -0.54 10.88
CA GLU A 51 -0.25 -0.57 9.66
C GLU A 51 -1.18 -0.40 8.47
N ALA A 52 -0.81 0.37 7.45
CA ALA A 52 -1.65 0.55 6.27
C ALA A 52 -0.83 0.49 4.98
N GLU A 53 -1.38 -0.24 4.02
CA GLU A 53 -0.78 -0.48 2.71
C GLU A 53 -1.73 0.00 1.61
N CYS A 54 -1.22 0.86 0.71
CA CYS A 54 -2.00 1.45 -0.36
C CYS A 54 -1.69 0.78 -1.72
N LYS A 55 -2.71 0.29 -2.37
CA LYS A 55 -2.60 -0.28 -3.72
C LYS A 55 -3.37 0.57 -4.72
N ALA A 56 -2.72 0.86 -5.85
CA ALA A 56 -3.30 1.55 -7.00
C ALA A 56 -3.16 0.67 -8.23
N TYR A 57 -4.05 -0.29 -8.35
CA TYR A 57 -4.03 -1.31 -9.40
C TYR A 57 -4.59 -0.79 -10.73
N GLU A 58 -4.27 -1.52 -11.79
CA GLU A 58 -5.03 -1.48 -13.03
C GLU A 58 -6.44 -2.05 -12.83
N ARG A 59 -7.39 -1.68 -13.70
CA ARG A 59 -8.82 -2.02 -13.56
C ARG A 59 -9.10 -3.50 -13.25
N LYS A 60 -8.35 -4.43 -13.84
CA LYS A 60 -8.59 -5.87 -13.67
C LYS A 60 -8.36 -6.30 -12.21
N ASN A 61 -7.27 -5.88 -11.62
CA ASN A 61 -6.90 -6.27 -10.25
C ASN A 61 -7.66 -5.44 -9.22
N PHE A 62 -8.12 -4.23 -9.60
CA PHE A 62 -8.91 -3.37 -8.73
C PHE A 62 -10.19 -4.06 -8.24
N VAL A 63 -10.99 -4.62 -9.15
CA VAL A 63 -12.27 -5.25 -8.80
C VAL A 63 -12.06 -6.39 -7.80
N HIS A 64 -11.12 -7.28 -8.09
CA HIS A 64 -10.84 -8.42 -7.22
C HIS A 64 -10.44 -8.00 -5.80
N TYR A 65 -9.54 -7.02 -5.69
CA TYR A 65 -9.09 -6.52 -4.40
C TYR A 65 -10.17 -5.70 -3.67
N ALA A 66 -10.97 -4.92 -4.43
CA ALA A 66 -12.11 -4.18 -3.88
C ALA A 66 -13.13 -5.12 -3.23
N ASP A 67 -13.52 -6.19 -3.94
CA ASP A 67 -14.48 -7.16 -3.43
C ASP A 67 -13.96 -7.85 -2.16
N ALA A 68 -12.67 -8.19 -2.10
CA ALA A 68 -12.07 -8.78 -0.90
C ALA A 68 -12.10 -7.82 0.30
N ILE A 69 -11.71 -6.53 0.11
CA ILE A 69 -11.72 -5.53 1.19
C ILE A 69 -13.14 -5.27 1.69
N LEU A 70 -14.12 -5.19 0.79
CA LEU A 70 -15.52 -4.90 1.13
C LEU A 70 -16.20 -5.99 1.97
N THR A 71 -15.62 -7.18 2.05
CA THR A 71 -16.12 -8.22 2.98
C THR A 71 -15.81 -7.90 4.43
N GLU A 72 -14.80 -7.08 4.70
CA GLU A 72 -14.26 -6.81 6.04
C GLU A 72 -13.86 -8.09 6.79
N ASP A 73 -13.50 -9.13 6.04
CA ASP A 73 -13.17 -10.46 6.55
C ASP A 73 -11.68 -10.79 6.28
N THR A 74 -10.94 -11.01 7.35
CA THR A 74 -9.51 -11.32 7.30
C THR A 74 -9.21 -12.60 6.53
N GLU A 75 -10.04 -13.65 6.67
CA GLU A 75 -9.84 -14.93 5.99
C GLU A 75 -10.14 -14.82 4.48
N VAL A 76 -11.11 -13.99 4.11
CA VAL A 76 -11.37 -13.71 2.70
C VAL A 76 -10.20 -12.95 2.09
N LEU A 77 -9.72 -11.88 2.75
CA LEU A 77 -8.58 -11.11 2.25
C LEU A 77 -7.33 -11.99 2.11
N LYS A 78 -7.06 -12.84 3.11
CA LYS A 78 -5.95 -13.79 3.11
C LYS A 78 -6.02 -14.79 1.96
N LYS A 79 -7.22 -15.29 1.66
CA LYS A 79 -7.44 -16.27 0.60
C LYS A 79 -7.36 -15.65 -0.80
N GLU A 80 -8.02 -14.51 -0.99
CA GLU A 80 -8.19 -13.90 -2.30
C GLU A 80 -7.03 -12.97 -2.69
N CYS A 81 -6.31 -12.40 -1.69
CA CYS A 81 -5.22 -11.42 -1.87
C CYS A 81 -4.03 -11.80 -0.99
N GLU A 82 -3.51 -13.03 -1.17
CA GLU A 82 -2.52 -13.65 -0.28
C GLU A 82 -1.23 -12.83 -0.15
N GLU A 83 -0.71 -12.33 -1.26
CA GLU A 83 0.56 -11.56 -1.26
C GLU A 83 0.41 -10.26 -0.47
N GLU A 84 -0.66 -9.50 -0.71
CA GLU A 84 -0.95 -8.25 -0.03
C GLU A 84 -1.23 -8.48 1.45
N TYR A 85 -1.96 -9.53 1.76
CA TYR A 85 -2.25 -9.90 3.15
C TYR A 85 -0.97 -10.16 3.94
N TRP A 86 -0.11 -11.05 3.45
CA TRP A 86 1.13 -11.39 4.15
C TRP A 86 2.15 -10.25 4.17
N GLN A 87 2.14 -9.36 3.20
CA GLN A 87 2.92 -8.11 3.22
C GLN A 87 2.49 -7.24 4.42
N MET A 88 1.19 -6.99 4.57
CA MET A 88 0.65 -6.19 5.68
C MET A 88 0.90 -6.87 7.05
N VAL A 89 0.69 -8.18 7.14
CA VAL A 89 0.97 -8.94 8.38
C VAL A 89 2.45 -8.82 8.75
N SER A 90 3.36 -8.97 7.79
CA SER A 90 4.79 -8.80 8.00
C SER A 90 5.15 -7.41 8.54
N ASN A 91 4.60 -6.36 7.91
CA ASN A 91 4.82 -4.99 8.34
C ASN A 91 4.24 -4.72 9.75
N ALA A 92 3.04 -5.26 10.04
CA ALA A 92 2.42 -5.14 11.36
C ALA A 92 3.26 -5.80 12.46
N ILE A 93 3.82 -6.99 12.21
CA ILE A 93 4.71 -7.68 13.14
C ILE A 93 5.97 -6.85 13.42
N ILE A 94 6.61 -6.32 12.38
CA ILE A 94 7.80 -5.45 12.52
C ILE A 94 7.50 -4.23 13.39
N LEU A 95 6.31 -3.67 13.26
CA LEU A 95 5.85 -2.51 14.05
C LEU A 95 5.36 -2.88 15.46
N GLY A 96 5.15 -4.16 15.76
CA GLY A 96 4.49 -4.61 16.99
C GLY A 96 3.01 -4.23 17.04
N PHE A 97 2.35 -4.15 15.90
CA PHE A 97 0.93 -3.84 15.74
C PHE A 97 0.12 -5.11 15.49
N LYS A 98 -1.20 -5.02 15.73
CA LYS A 98 -2.15 -6.12 15.49
C LYS A 98 -3.22 -5.77 14.48
N HIS A 99 -3.22 -4.55 13.96
CA HIS A 99 -4.21 -4.09 12.99
C HIS A 99 -3.53 -3.73 11.68
N ILE A 100 -4.13 -4.18 10.61
CA ILE A 100 -3.78 -3.87 9.23
C ILE A 100 -4.92 -3.10 8.56
N GLN A 101 -4.56 -2.24 7.64
CA GLN A 101 -5.53 -1.47 6.88
C GLN A 101 -5.20 -1.56 5.38
N PRO A 102 -5.79 -2.51 4.65
CA PRO A 102 -5.74 -2.48 3.20
C PRO A 102 -6.43 -1.22 2.68
N ILE A 103 -5.75 -0.52 1.78
CA ILE A 103 -6.26 0.66 1.10
C ILE A 103 -6.18 0.40 -0.40
N LEU A 104 -7.30 0.55 -1.07
CA LEU A 104 -7.38 0.51 -2.52
C LEU A 104 -7.82 1.86 -3.04
N PHE A 105 -7.04 2.43 -3.94
CA PHE A 105 -7.35 3.69 -4.57
C PHE A 105 -7.26 3.61 -6.10
N MET A 106 -8.25 4.18 -6.75
CA MET A 106 -8.23 4.47 -8.18
C MET A 106 -9.02 5.76 -8.39
N PRO A 107 -8.41 6.84 -8.89
CA PRO A 107 -9.10 8.12 -9.01
C PRO A 107 -10.35 7.98 -9.88
N TYR A 108 -11.35 8.78 -9.59
CA TYR A 108 -12.44 9.01 -10.55
C TYR A 108 -11.91 9.79 -11.76
N PHE A 109 -12.62 9.67 -12.87
CA PHE A 109 -12.29 10.45 -14.08
C PHE A 109 -12.21 11.95 -13.79
N SER A 110 -13.13 12.47 -12.99
CA SER A 110 -13.16 13.88 -12.58
C SER A 110 -11.98 14.30 -11.69
N GLU A 111 -11.29 13.37 -11.04
CA GLU A 111 -10.14 13.64 -10.17
C GLU A 111 -8.78 13.64 -10.91
N LEU A 112 -8.75 13.19 -12.16
CA LEU A 112 -7.49 13.12 -12.92
C LEU A 112 -6.80 14.48 -13.08
N PRO A 113 -7.52 15.60 -13.32
CA PRO A 113 -6.89 16.93 -13.33
C PRO A 113 -6.29 17.32 -11.98
N ASP A 114 -6.96 16.99 -10.87
CA ASP A 114 -6.45 17.28 -9.51
C ASP A 114 -5.20 16.45 -9.21
N LEU A 115 -5.18 15.18 -9.61
CA LEU A 115 -4.02 14.31 -9.46
C LEU A 115 -2.82 14.84 -10.28
N ALA A 116 -3.07 15.34 -11.50
CA ALA A 116 -2.04 15.97 -12.33
C ALA A 116 -1.51 17.24 -11.66
N LEU A 117 -2.39 18.10 -11.16
CA LEU A 117 -1.99 19.32 -10.45
C LEU A 117 -1.21 19.00 -9.17
N PHE A 118 -1.63 17.97 -8.43
CA PHE A 118 -0.90 17.48 -7.27
C PHE A 118 0.51 17.05 -7.66
N ALA A 119 0.66 16.24 -8.70
CA ALA A 119 1.96 15.80 -9.20
C ALA A 119 2.85 16.96 -9.67
N ALA A 120 2.25 18.00 -10.27
CA ALA A 120 2.97 19.20 -10.72
C ALA A 120 3.50 20.06 -9.57
N ASN A 121 2.86 20.01 -8.41
CA ASN A 121 3.26 20.79 -7.23
C ASN A 121 4.19 20.04 -6.28
N LEU A 122 4.55 18.79 -6.59
CA LEU A 122 5.56 18.07 -5.81
C LEU A 122 6.92 18.74 -5.98
N ASP A 123 7.57 19.04 -4.86
CA ASP A 123 8.99 19.45 -4.84
C ASP A 123 9.88 18.21 -5.01
N ASP A 124 9.77 17.60 -6.17
CA ASP A 124 10.46 16.36 -6.48
C ASP A 124 11.37 16.55 -7.70
N LYS A 125 12.66 16.27 -7.51
CA LYS A 125 13.63 16.20 -8.62
C LYS A 125 13.23 15.16 -9.66
N GLU A 126 12.28 14.32 -9.34
CA GLU A 126 11.78 13.24 -10.16
C GLU A 126 10.41 13.52 -10.81
N GLN A 127 9.94 14.76 -10.81
CA GLN A 127 8.67 15.16 -11.46
C GLN A 127 8.52 14.62 -12.89
N TRP A 128 9.63 14.47 -13.60
CA TRP A 128 9.64 13.88 -14.94
C TRP A 128 9.02 12.47 -14.99
N LYS A 129 9.03 11.72 -13.87
CA LYS A 129 8.40 10.39 -13.77
C LYS A 129 6.88 10.43 -13.92
N TYR A 130 6.27 11.58 -13.63
CA TYR A 130 4.82 11.79 -13.68
C TYR A 130 4.35 12.48 -14.97
N LYS A 131 5.28 12.72 -15.91
CA LYS A 131 4.99 13.40 -17.18
C LYS A 131 3.83 12.77 -17.95
N PHE A 132 3.69 11.45 -17.90
CA PHE A 132 2.61 10.73 -18.57
C PHE A 132 1.21 11.13 -18.08
N ILE A 133 1.07 11.60 -16.83
CA ILE A 133 -0.20 12.10 -16.27
C ILE A 133 -0.50 13.47 -16.88
N PHE A 134 0.48 14.36 -16.94
CA PHE A 134 0.33 15.69 -17.52
C PHE A 134 -0.01 15.59 -18.99
N ASP A 135 0.71 14.76 -19.76
CA ASP A 135 0.48 14.55 -21.17
C ASP A 135 -0.94 14.02 -21.45
N ALA A 136 -1.43 13.11 -20.60
CA ALA A 136 -2.78 12.57 -20.72
C ALA A 136 -3.86 13.64 -20.44
N VAL A 137 -3.67 14.46 -19.40
CA VAL A 137 -4.61 15.53 -19.03
C VAL A 137 -4.58 16.65 -20.09
N GLU A 138 -3.41 17.09 -20.53
CA GLU A 138 -3.24 18.17 -21.50
C GLU A 138 -3.80 17.80 -22.89
N SER A 139 -3.56 16.56 -23.31
CA SER A 139 -4.07 16.07 -24.61
C SER A 139 -5.54 15.64 -24.56
N GLY A 140 -6.13 15.50 -23.37
CA GLY A 140 -7.46 14.92 -23.21
C GLY A 140 -7.53 13.41 -23.51
N ASN A 141 -6.38 12.75 -23.64
CA ASN A 141 -6.30 11.31 -23.91
C ASN A 141 -5.99 10.52 -22.64
N TYR A 142 -7.02 10.13 -21.92
CA TYR A 142 -6.93 9.40 -20.66
C TYR A 142 -6.85 7.88 -20.80
N ALA A 143 -6.75 7.34 -22.01
CA ALA A 143 -6.83 5.90 -22.27
C ALA A 143 -5.70 5.09 -21.56
N SER A 144 -4.57 5.75 -21.30
CA SER A 144 -3.40 5.15 -20.64
C SER A 144 -3.45 5.19 -19.10
N LEU A 145 -4.40 5.95 -18.51
CA LEU A 145 -4.50 6.10 -17.07
C LEU A 145 -5.59 5.17 -16.51
N PRO A 146 -5.32 4.48 -15.39
CA PRO A 146 -6.36 3.80 -14.63
C PRO A 146 -7.28 4.83 -13.96
N TYR A 147 -8.60 4.72 -14.17
CA TYR A 147 -9.59 5.53 -13.46
C TYR A 147 -10.95 4.81 -13.40
N LEU A 148 -11.79 5.23 -12.47
CA LEU A 148 -13.19 4.85 -12.36
C LEU A 148 -14.08 5.95 -12.95
N MET A 149 -15.25 5.53 -13.45
CA MET A 149 -16.31 6.51 -13.81
C MET A 149 -16.95 7.06 -12.53
N ASP A 150 -17.22 8.37 -12.49
CA ASP A 150 -17.72 9.10 -11.32
C ASP A 150 -19.02 8.54 -10.72
N ASN A 151 -19.83 7.90 -11.51
CA ASN A 151 -21.09 7.27 -11.07
C ASN A 151 -21.03 5.73 -11.17
N GLY A 152 -19.81 5.16 -11.10
CA GLY A 152 -19.61 3.72 -11.16
C GLY A 152 -20.05 2.99 -9.89
N TYR A 153 -20.00 1.67 -9.93
CA TYR A 153 -20.38 0.81 -8.80
C TYR A 153 -19.41 0.95 -7.62
N TYR A 154 -18.11 1.00 -7.89
CA TYR A 154 -17.10 1.08 -6.83
C TYR A 154 -16.77 2.52 -6.45
N GLN A 155 -16.51 2.72 -5.17
CA GLN A 155 -15.90 3.95 -4.67
C GLN A 155 -14.42 4.03 -5.09
N ASN A 156 -13.92 5.24 -5.28
CA ASN A 156 -12.52 5.49 -5.65
C ASN A 156 -11.51 5.24 -4.52
N PHE A 157 -12.00 5.18 -3.29
CA PHE A 157 -11.22 4.88 -2.09
C PHE A 157 -11.97 3.84 -1.26
N ILE A 158 -11.38 2.65 -1.12
CA ILE A 158 -11.95 1.53 -0.38
C ILE A 158 -10.92 1.10 0.66
N SER A 159 -11.37 0.95 1.91
CA SER A 159 -10.48 0.60 3.02
C SER A 159 -11.29 0.07 4.19
N CYS A 160 -10.72 -0.87 4.93
CA CYS A 160 -11.25 -1.32 6.22
C CYS A 160 -10.07 -1.56 7.19
N VAL A 161 -10.35 -1.65 8.48
CA VAL A 161 -9.35 -2.01 9.49
C VAL A 161 -9.66 -3.41 9.97
N LEU A 162 -8.66 -4.29 9.87
CA LEU A 162 -8.77 -5.71 10.23
C LEU A 162 -7.79 -6.04 11.36
N GLU A 163 -8.21 -6.90 12.28
CA GLU A 163 -7.31 -7.46 13.27
C GLU A 163 -6.63 -8.71 12.70
N VAL A 164 -5.30 -8.79 12.85
CA VAL A 164 -4.52 -9.95 12.43
C VAL A 164 -4.68 -11.06 13.46
N PRO A 165 -5.14 -12.26 13.07
CA PRO A 165 -5.22 -13.40 13.97
C PRO A 165 -3.84 -13.73 14.60
N GLN A 166 -3.81 -14.05 15.88
CA GLN A 166 -2.55 -14.41 16.56
C GLN A 166 -1.88 -15.62 15.88
N ALA A 167 -2.67 -16.57 15.39
CA ALA A 167 -2.15 -17.73 14.67
C ALA A 167 -1.36 -17.34 13.39
N ASP A 168 -1.77 -16.29 12.70
CA ASP A 168 -1.06 -15.81 11.50
C ASP A 168 0.24 -15.08 11.86
N ILE A 169 0.23 -14.33 12.97
CA ILE A 169 1.45 -13.71 13.52
C ILE A 169 2.47 -14.78 13.88
N ASP A 170 2.04 -15.81 14.60
CA ASP A 170 2.90 -16.92 15.04
C ASP A 170 3.43 -17.70 13.83
N PHE A 171 2.56 -18.05 12.90
CA PHE A 171 2.92 -18.76 11.67
C PHE A 171 3.97 -18.01 10.85
N LEU A 172 3.75 -16.72 10.56
CA LEU A 172 4.68 -15.96 9.76
C LEU A 172 6.03 -15.76 10.48
N THR A 173 5.98 -15.51 11.78
CA THR A 173 7.19 -15.35 12.60
C THR A 173 8.04 -16.61 12.61
N GLU A 174 7.43 -17.78 12.77
CA GLU A 174 8.11 -19.08 12.71
C GLU A 174 8.75 -19.30 11.34
N ARG A 175 7.97 -19.12 10.27
CA ARG A 175 8.44 -19.33 8.89
C ARG A 175 9.62 -18.43 8.52
N ILE A 176 9.55 -17.15 8.87
CA ILE A 176 10.65 -16.21 8.60
C ILE A 176 11.88 -16.57 9.44
N THR A 177 11.68 -16.92 10.71
CA THR A 177 12.80 -17.32 11.59
C THR A 177 13.50 -18.58 11.07
N GLU A 178 12.75 -19.56 10.59
CA GLU A 178 13.33 -20.78 9.99
C GLU A 178 14.07 -20.49 8.70
N ALA A 179 13.45 -19.70 7.80
CA ALA A 179 14.11 -19.30 6.56
C ALA A 179 15.40 -18.53 6.83
N GLY A 180 15.42 -17.67 7.84
CA GLY A 180 16.63 -16.94 8.24
C GLY A 180 17.76 -17.86 8.70
N LYS A 181 17.47 -18.93 9.42
CA LYS A 181 18.49 -19.91 9.84
C LYS A 181 19.23 -20.52 8.64
N LEU A 182 18.54 -20.68 7.51
CA LEU A 182 19.14 -21.17 6.26
C LEU A 182 20.03 -20.12 5.58
N LEU A 183 19.76 -18.84 5.80
CA LEU A 183 20.48 -17.72 5.17
C LEU A 183 21.69 -17.27 5.99
N ILE A 184 21.70 -17.48 7.31
CA ILE A 184 22.79 -17.06 8.22
C ILE A 184 24.19 -17.48 7.74
N PRO A 185 24.42 -18.71 7.21
CA PRO A 185 25.73 -19.11 6.72
C PRO A 185 26.26 -18.29 5.53
N TYR A 186 25.38 -17.60 4.83
CA TYR A 186 25.68 -16.80 3.64
C TYR A 186 25.59 -15.29 3.86
N TRP A 187 25.15 -14.89 5.07
CA TRP A 187 24.93 -13.48 5.39
C TRP A 187 26.12 -12.93 6.19
N THR A 188 26.93 -12.10 5.55
CA THR A 188 27.93 -11.29 6.25
C THR A 188 27.29 -9.95 6.59
N PRO A 189 27.18 -9.58 7.88
CA PRO A 189 26.72 -8.24 8.25
C PRO A 189 27.63 -7.19 7.58
N THR A 190 27.05 -6.34 6.78
CA THR A 190 27.76 -5.12 6.33
C THR A 190 27.87 -4.20 7.55
N SER A 191 29.07 -4.08 8.06
CA SER A 191 29.48 -3.14 9.11
C SER A 191 29.19 -1.68 8.72
#